data_394dbf4ac0737d99207893daa07f8368
#
_entry.id   394dbf4ac0737d99207893daa07f8368
#
_cell.length_a   1.000
_cell.length_b   1.000
_cell.length_c   1.000
_cell.angle_alpha   90.00
_cell.angle_beta   90.00
_cell.angle_gamma   90.00
#
_symmetry.space_group_name_H-M   'P 1'
#
loop_
_entity.id
_entity.type
_entity.pdbx_description
1 polymer ?
#
loop_
_entity_poly.entity_id
_entity_poly.type
_entity_poly.pdbx_seq_one_letter_code
_entity_poly.pdbx_strand_id
1 'polypeptide(L)'
;MTTIQDIADKMNISKSTVSKALNDAPDISETLRKQVLETAVALGYTKLRRYKKPVKKICIITEKENIQYEEPHHFAYDILLGFRQMAEPAGFDIEIVPVDVQMQRNQRYDVFMLEHDYVGAFAIGFSLNDPWIQEFKTSHTPAVLFDNYIIGNPSTAYVGIDNDEGMELAVSHLAGLGHRKIAYLSGSLGSQILQIRHA
;
A
#
# COMPACT_ATOMS: atom_id res chain seq x y z
N MET A 1 22.15 -1.38 8.91
CA MET A 1 21.15 -2.28 8.31
C MET A 1 20.86 -3.39 9.30
N THR A 2 19.63 -3.55 9.72
CA THR A 2 19.24 -4.53 10.74
C THR A 2 19.40 -5.96 10.21
N THR A 3 19.91 -6.85 11.04
CA THR A 3 20.20 -8.24 10.70
C THR A 3 19.32 -9.21 11.52
N ILE A 4 19.27 -10.47 11.11
CA ILE A 4 18.62 -11.54 11.90
C ILE A 4 19.25 -11.67 13.30
N GLN A 5 20.54 -11.34 13.44
CA GLN A 5 21.21 -11.37 14.73
C GLN A 5 20.65 -10.28 15.67
N ASP A 6 20.44 -9.07 15.17
CA ASP A 6 19.89 -7.97 15.98
C ASP A 6 18.47 -8.30 16.51
N ILE A 7 17.67 -9.00 15.70
CA ILE A 7 16.35 -9.50 16.13
C ILE A 7 16.50 -10.58 17.22
N ALA A 8 17.41 -11.53 17.01
CA ALA A 8 17.69 -12.61 17.95
C ALA A 8 18.15 -12.06 19.32
N ASP A 9 19.06 -11.10 19.32
CA ASP A 9 19.59 -10.45 20.52
C ASP A 9 18.49 -9.65 21.23
N LYS A 10 17.65 -8.91 20.47
CA LYS A 10 16.55 -8.14 21.04
C LYS A 10 15.50 -9.00 21.73
N MET A 11 15.23 -10.20 21.18
CA MET A 11 14.23 -11.13 21.70
C MET A 11 14.82 -12.17 22.66
N ASN A 12 16.12 -12.21 22.83
CA ASN A 12 16.83 -13.23 23.61
C ASN A 12 16.52 -14.67 23.16
N ILE A 13 16.48 -14.89 21.85
CA ILE A 13 16.28 -16.21 21.22
C ILE A 13 17.40 -16.50 20.23
N SER A 14 17.47 -17.76 19.74
CA SER A 14 18.53 -18.11 18.80
C SER A 14 18.28 -17.51 17.40
N LYS A 15 19.37 -17.20 16.69
CA LYS A 15 19.33 -16.77 15.28
C LYS A 15 18.60 -17.77 14.39
N SER A 16 18.73 -19.08 14.68
CA SER A 16 18.02 -20.13 13.94
C SER A 16 16.51 -20.05 14.17
N THR A 17 16.08 -19.75 15.40
CA THR A 17 14.65 -19.55 15.73
C THR A 17 14.08 -18.35 14.99
N VAL A 18 14.77 -17.21 14.96
CA VAL A 18 14.36 -16.04 14.18
C VAL A 18 14.27 -16.38 12.70
N SER A 19 15.29 -17.06 12.14
CA SER A 19 15.28 -17.46 10.73
C SER A 19 14.11 -18.39 10.40
N LYS A 20 13.79 -19.34 11.26
CA LYS A 20 12.65 -20.23 11.11
C LYS A 20 11.32 -19.46 11.14
N ALA A 21 11.14 -18.55 12.11
CA ALA A 21 9.94 -17.72 12.22
C ALA A 21 9.73 -16.83 10.99
N LEU A 22 10.80 -16.19 10.49
CA LEU A 22 10.75 -15.37 9.27
C LEU A 22 10.50 -16.18 7.99
N ASN A 23 10.72 -17.49 8.01
CA ASN A 23 10.55 -18.38 6.87
C ASN A 23 9.34 -19.32 7.00
N ASP A 24 8.44 -19.03 7.92
CA ASP A 24 7.21 -19.81 8.14
C ASP A 24 7.43 -21.29 8.38
N ALA A 25 8.45 -21.62 9.16
CA ALA A 25 8.73 -22.99 9.48
C ALA A 25 7.63 -23.59 10.40
N PRO A 26 7.17 -24.82 10.11
CA PRO A 26 6.02 -25.41 10.82
C PRO A 26 6.27 -25.74 12.29
N ASP A 27 7.52 -25.71 12.73
CA ASP A 27 7.93 -25.94 14.11
C ASP A 27 7.98 -24.66 14.98
N ILE A 28 7.51 -23.53 14.44
CA ILE A 28 7.39 -22.26 15.15
C ILE A 28 5.92 -21.97 15.42
N SER A 29 5.58 -21.60 16.68
CA SER A 29 4.21 -21.19 17.02
C SER A 29 3.85 -19.87 16.36
N GLU A 30 2.57 -19.69 15.98
CA GLU A 30 2.06 -18.42 15.42
C GLU A 30 2.34 -17.21 16.33
N THR A 31 2.21 -17.39 17.65
CA THR A 31 2.50 -16.34 18.62
C THR A 31 3.95 -15.88 18.54
N LEU A 32 4.90 -16.82 18.54
CA LEU A 32 6.33 -16.48 18.42
C LEU A 32 6.65 -15.88 17.07
N ARG A 33 6.05 -16.40 15.99
CA ARG A 33 6.20 -15.85 14.64
C ARG A 33 5.76 -14.40 14.59
N LYS A 34 4.57 -14.09 15.10
CA LYS A 34 4.04 -12.72 15.15
C LYS A 34 4.98 -11.79 15.93
N GLN A 35 5.48 -12.21 17.09
CA GLN A 35 6.43 -11.42 17.88
C GLN A 35 7.75 -11.16 17.13
N VAL A 36 8.26 -12.15 16.39
CA VAL A 36 9.47 -11.98 15.58
C VAL A 36 9.23 -10.99 14.45
N LEU A 37 8.09 -11.08 13.73
CA LEU A 37 7.74 -10.15 12.66
C LEU A 37 7.59 -8.71 13.16
N GLU A 38 6.88 -8.52 14.28
CA GLU A 38 6.71 -7.20 14.90
C GLU A 38 8.05 -6.60 15.35
N THR A 39 8.92 -7.43 15.94
CA THR A 39 10.28 -7.00 16.36
C THR A 39 11.14 -6.66 15.15
N ALA A 40 11.07 -7.46 14.09
CA ALA A 40 11.78 -7.21 12.84
C ALA A 40 11.39 -5.86 12.23
N VAL A 41 10.08 -5.59 12.13
CA VAL A 41 9.57 -4.31 11.64
C VAL A 41 10.00 -3.15 12.53
N ALA A 42 9.89 -3.29 13.85
CA ALA A 42 10.29 -2.26 14.81
C ALA A 42 11.79 -1.90 14.73
N LEU A 43 12.63 -2.87 14.34
CA LEU A 43 14.05 -2.67 14.12
C LEU A 43 14.39 -2.22 12.67
N GLY A 44 13.40 -2.03 11.81
CA GLY A 44 13.60 -1.67 10.40
C GLY A 44 14.25 -2.79 9.58
N TYR A 45 13.98 -4.06 9.90
CA TYR A 45 14.48 -5.19 9.15
C TYR A 45 13.72 -5.31 7.84
N THR A 46 14.46 -5.30 6.72
CA THR A 46 13.94 -5.59 5.40
C THR A 46 14.50 -6.93 4.93
N LYS A 47 13.60 -7.86 4.60
CA LYS A 47 13.99 -9.22 4.18
C LYS A 47 14.47 -9.22 2.74
N LEU A 48 15.75 -8.89 2.55
CA LEU A 48 16.40 -9.12 1.27
C LEU A 48 16.78 -10.61 1.19
N ARG A 49 15.87 -11.46 0.75
CA ARG A 49 16.21 -12.85 0.45
C ARG A 49 17.22 -12.88 -0.70
N ARG A 50 18.44 -13.37 -0.41
CA ARG A 50 19.41 -13.77 -1.44
C ARG A 50 19.01 -15.15 -2.01
N TYR A 51 17.91 -15.20 -2.75
CA TYR A 51 17.67 -16.36 -3.60
C TYR A 51 18.35 -16.19 -4.96
N LYS A 52 18.82 -17.27 -5.55
CA LYS A 52 19.24 -17.32 -6.96
C LYS A 52 18.06 -16.84 -7.84
N LYS A 53 18.08 -15.58 -8.29
CA LYS A 53 17.02 -14.84 -8.98
C LYS A 53 15.66 -14.98 -8.28
N PRO A 54 15.46 -14.37 -7.13
CA PRO A 54 14.12 -14.31 -6.57
C PRO A 54 13.27 -13.40 -7.46
N VAL A 55 12.18 -13.92 -7.96
CA VAL A 55 11.11 -13.09 -8.47
C VAL A 55 10.68 -12.19 -7.31
N LYS A 56 10.80 -10.88 -7.46
CA LYS A 56 10.37 -9.93 -6.44
C LYS A 56 8.85 -9.87 -6.48
N LYS A 57 8.21 -10.14 -5.35
CA LYS A 57 6.77 -10.03 -5.22
C LYS A 57 6.37 -8.60 -4.86
N ILE A 58 5.41 -8.05 -5.58
CA ILE A 58 4.72 -6.81 -5.22
C ILE A 58 3.22 -7.08 -5.16
N CYS A 59 2.50 -6.32 -4.35
CA CYS A 59 1.06 -6.46 -4.29
C CYS A 59 0.36 -5.18 -4.77
N ILE A 60 -0.80 -5.38 -5.38
CA ILE A 60 -1.79 -4.32 -5.59
C ILE A 60 -2.80 -4.48 -4.46
N ILE A 61 -2.85 -3.51 -3.55
CA ILE A 61 -3.76 -3.52 -2.42
C ILE A 61 -4.99 -2.73 -2.80
N THR A 62 -6.15 -3.37 -2.72
CA THR A 62 -7.44 -2.74 -3.04
C THR A 62 -8.38 -2.88 -1.86
N GLU A 63 -9.33 -1.94 -1.73
CA GLU A 63 -10.42 -2.09 -0.78
C GLU A 63 -11.32 -3.27 -1.18
N LYS A 64 -11.66 -4.15 -0.21
CA LYS A 64 -12.40 -5.39 -0.45
C LYS A 64 -13.79 -5.18 -1.05
N GLU A 65 -14.42 -4.04 -0.75
CA GLU A 65 -15.75 -3.70 -1.28
C GLU A 65 -15.71 -3.34 -2.78
N ASN A 66 -14.52 -3.08 -3.32
CA ASN A 66 -14.27 -2.68 -4.71
C ASN A 66 -13.63 -3.80 -5.55
N ILE A 67 -13.95 -5.07 -5.31
CA ILE A 67 -13.38 -6.24 -6.02
C ILE A 67 -13.57 -6.18 -7.56
N GLN A 68 -14.44 -5.32 -8.06
CA GLN A 68 -14.73 -5.15 -9.49
C GLN A 68 -13.61 -4.48 -10.31
N TYR A 69 -12.46 -4.16 -9.71
CA TYR A 69 -11.33 -3.58 -10.44
C TYR A 69 -10.83 -4.40 -11.64
N GLU A 70 -11.09 -5.70 -11.66
CA GLU A 70 -10.73 -6.60 -12.77
C GLU A 70 -11.74 -6.59 -13.92
N GLU A 71 -12.88 -5.93 -13.76
CA GLU A 71 -13.87 -5.82 -14.80
C GLU A 71 -13.53 -4.69 -15.79
N PRO A 72 -13.57 -4.94 -17.12
CA PRO A 72 -13.18 -3.95 -18.14
C PRO A 72 -13.97 -2.63 -18.11
N HIS A 73 -15.10 -2.61 -17.42
CA HIS A 73 -15.93 -1.40 -17.27
C HIS A 73 -15.60 -0.58 -16.03
N HIS A 74 -14.73 -1.10 -15.15
CA HIS A 74 -14.33 -0.38 -13.96
C HIS A 74 -13.21 0.62 -14.29
N PHE A 75 -13.30 1.84 -13.75
CA PHE A 75 -12.33 2.92 -14.05
C PHE A 75 -10.87 2.55 -13.73
N ALA A 76 -10.66 1.69 -12.73
CA ALA A 76 -9.32 1.27 -12.31
C ALA A 76 -8.74 0.13 -13.17
N TYR A 77 -9.53 -0.49 -14.04
CA TYR A 77 -9.07 -1.61 -14.89
C TYR A 77 -7.84 -1.25 -15.73
N ASP A 78 -7.89 -0.13 -16.44
CA ASP A 78 -6.80 0.33 -17.28
C ASP A 78 -5.56 0.71 -16.46
N ILE A 79 -5.75 1.20 -15.23
CA ILE A 79 -4.68 1.52 -14.29
C ILE A 79 -3.95 0.25 -13.87
N LEU A 80 -4.71 -0.80 -13.49
CA LEU A 80 -4.15 -2.10 -13.13
C LEU A 80 -3.44 -2.75 -14.31
N LEU A 81 -4.06 -2.70 -15.50
CA LEU A 81 -3.48 -3.24 -16.73
C LEU A 81 -2.16 -2.55 -17.05
N GLY A 82 -2.13 -1.21 -17.01
CA GLY A 82 -0.92 -0.42 -17.25
C GLY A 82 0.18 -0.73 -16.23
N PHE A 83 -0.18 -0.86 -14.94
CA PHE A 83 0.77 -1.25 -13.90
C PHE A 83 1.39 -2.63 -14.17
N ARG A 84 0.55 -3.64 -14.51
CA ARG A 84 1.02 -4.99 -14.84
C ARG A 84 1.94 -5.01 -16.06
N GLN A 85 1.56 -4.31 -17.13
CA GLN A 85 2.34 -4.22 -18.37
C GLN A 85 3.76 -3.68 -18.14
N MET A 86 3.97 -2.85 -17.11
CA MET A 86 5.28 -2.30 -16.77
C MET A 86 6.03 -3.17 -15.75
N ALA A 87 5.34 -3.73 -14.77
CA ALA A 87 5.99 -4.42 -13.67
C ALA A 87 6.35 -5.89 -14.00
N GLU A 88 5.51 -6.62 -14.73
CA GLU A 88 5.78 -8.01 -15.11
C GLU A 88 7.06 -8.16 -15.96
N PRO A 89 7.28 -7.35 -17.03
CA PRO A 89 8.53 -7.42 -17.78
C PRO A 89 9.76 -6.99 -16.96
N ALA A 90 9.58 -6.17 -15.92
CA ALA A 90 10.63 -5.80 -14.98
C ALA A 90 10.99 -6.93 -13.99
N GLY A 91 10.32 -8.07 -14.08
CA GLY A 91 10.60 -9.27 -13.28
C GLY A 91 9.90 -9.28 -11.92
N PHE A 92 8.81 -8.54 -11.78
CA PHE A 92 7.95 -8.61 -10.59
C PHE A 92 6.83 -9.63 -10.79
N ASP A 93 6.55 -10.38 -9.73
CA ASP A 93 5.35 -11.18 -9.55
C ASP A 93 4.30 -10.30 -8.86
N ILE A 94 3.10 -10.21 -9.44
CA ILE A 94 2.07 -9.27 -8.98
C ILE A 94 0.89 -10.05 -8.43
N GLU A 95 0.54 -9.74 -7.19
CA GLU A 95 -0.64 -10.29 -6.52
C GLU A 95 -1.62 -9.16 -6.18
N ILE A 96 -2.91 -9.37 -6.49
CA ILE A 96 -3.98 -8.45 -6.08
C ILE A 96 -4.49 -8.92 -4.72
N VAL A 97 -4.43 -8.02 -3.75
CA VAL A 97 -4.80 -8.32 -2.35
C VAL A 97 -5.94 -7.40 -1.92
N PRO A 98 -7.17 -7.92 -1.86
CA PRO A 98 -8.27 -7.17 -1.29
C PRO A 98 -8.13 -7.11 0.23
N VAL A 99 -8.20 -5.90 0.78
CA VAL A 99 -8.13 -5.65 2.22
C VAL A 99 -9.37 -4.91 2.71
N ASP A 100 -9.76 -5.17 3.93
CA ASP A 100 -10.81 -4.43 4.63
C ASP A 100 -10.25 -3.71 5.87
N VAL A 101 -11.04 -2.82 6.43
CA VAL A 101 -10.67 -2.04 7.63
C VAL A 101 -10.37 -2.94 8.83
N GLN A 102 -11.04 -4.09 8.95
CA GLN A 102 -10.80 -5.02 10.05
C GLN A 102 -9.42 -5.70 9.93
N MET A 103 -9.05 -6.10 8.73
CA MET A 103 -7.72 -6.65 8.45
C MET A 103 -6.64 -5.60 8.75
N GLN A 104 -6.84 -4.36 8.29
CA GLN A 104 -5.91 -3.25 8.53
C GLN A 104 -5.74 -2.94 10.03
N ARG A 105 -6.80 -3.07 10.85
CA ARG A 105 -6.72 -2.88 12.31
C ARG A 105 -6.01 -4.01 13.02
N ASN A 106 -6.13 -5.23 12.52
CA ASN A 106 -5.57 -6.43 13.15
C ASN A 106 -4.10 -6.65 12.82
N GLN A 107 -3.62 -6.09 11.72
CA GLN A 107 -2.26 -6.29 11.24
C GLN A 107 -1.68 -4.99 10.69
N ARG A 108 -0.48 -4.64 11.16
CA ARG A 108 0.26 -3.49 10.65
C ARG A 108 0.72 -3.71 9.21
N TYR A 109 0.72 -2.65 8.40
CA TYR A 109 1.14 -2.71 7.01
C TYR A 109 2.52 -3.35 6.80
N ASP A 110 3.56 -2.86 7.49
CA ASP A 110 4.92 -3.41 7.32
C ASP A 110 5.03 -4.88 7.77
N VAL A 111 4.23 -5.30 8.77
CA VAL A 111 4.18 -6.72 9.20
C VAL A 111 3.54 -7.57 8.13
N PHE A 112 2.40 -7.12 7.57
CA PHE A 112 1.74 -7.78 6.45
C PHE A 112 2.68 -7.95 5.25
N MET A 113 3.39 -6.90 4.86
CA MET A 113 4.33 -6.94 3.74
C MET A 113 5.48 -7.92 3.98
N LEU A 114 6.03 -7.93 5.20
CA LEU A 114 7.12 -8.83 5.58
C LEU A 114 6.66 -10.29 5.64
N GLU A 115 5.47 -10.55 6.14
CA GLU A 115 4.88 -11.88 6.26
C GLU A 115 4.66 -12.54 4.90
N HIS A 116 4.16 -11.76 3.93
CA HIS A 116 3.86 -12.26 2.58
C HIS A 116 5.03 -12.12 1.59
N ASP A 117 6.21 -11.69 2.07
CA ASP A 117 7.42 -11.48 1.23
C ASP A 117 7.21 -10.41 0.11
N TYR A 118 6.30 -9.45 0.30
CA TYR A 118 6.15 -8.34 -0.64
C TYR A 118 7.25 -7.30 -0.46
N VAL A 119 7.85 -6.85 -1.56
CA VAL A 119 8.90 -5.82 -1.56
C VAL A 119 8.36 -4.40 -1.77
N GLY A 120 7.10 -4.28 -2.11
CA GLY A 120 6.41 -3.01 -2.31
C GLY A 120 4.94 -3.22 -2.65
N ALA A 121 4.16 -2.16 -2.54
CA ALA A 121 2.73 -2.17 -2.83
C ALA A 121 2.31 -1.02 -3.75
N PHE A 122 1.26 -1.27 -4.55
CA PHE A 122 0.47 -0.25 -5.20
C PHE A 122 -0.90 -0.22 -4.53
N ALA A 123 -1.25 0.88 -3.86
CA ALA A 123 -2.46 1.01 -3.05
C ALA A 123 -3.51 1.85 -3.77
N ILE A 124 -4.70 1.27 -3.98
CA ILE A 124 -5.81 1.89 -4.71
C ILE A 124 -7.09 1.87 -3.88
N GLY A 125 -7.86 2.95 -3.90
CA GLY A 125 -9.19 3.02 -3.31
C GLY A 125 -9.23 3.27 -1.80
N PHE A 126 -8.10 3.62 -1.19
CA PHE A 126 -8.03 3.88 0.24
C PHE A 126 -8.72 5.19 0.64
N SER A 127 -9.48 5.13 1.73
CA SER A 127 -10.04 6.29 2.42
C SER A 127 -9.02 6.88 3.39
N LEU A 128 -9.12 8.20 3.66
CA LEU A 128 -8.28 8.88 4.66
C LEU A 128 -8.44 8.32 6.08
N ASN A 129 -9.56 7.64 6.34
CA ASN A 129 -9.85 7.01 7.64
C ASN A 129 -9.31 5.58 7.76
N ASP A 130 -8.74 5.02 6.69
CA ASP A 130 -8.19 3.68 6.73
C ASP A 130 -6.95 3.61 7.62
N PRO A 131 -6.83 2.59 8.49
CA PRO A 131 -5.71 2.47 9.42
C PRO A 131 -4.36 2.54 8.74
N TRP A 132 -4.17 1.86 7.61
CA TRP A 132 -2.90 1.82 6.91
C TRP A 132 -2.50 3.16 6.28
N ILE A 133 -3.45 4.06 5.99
CA ILE A 133 -3.12 5.43 5.55
C ILE A 133 -2.25 6.17 6.58
N GLN A 134 -2.53 5.97 7.88
CA GLN A 134 -1.68 6.55 8.93
C GLN A 134 -0.33 5.84 9.04
N GLU A 135 -0.28 4.54 8.82
CA GLU A 135 0.95 3.77 8.87
C GLU A 135 1.90 4.09 7.70
N PHE A 136 1.37 4.41 6.52
CA PHE A 136 2.19 4.86 5.39
C PHE A 136 3.06 6.09 5.70
N LYS A 137 2.73 6.87 6.73
CA LYS A 137 3.55 8.02 7.16
C LYS A 137 4.90 7.62 7.73
N THR A 138 5.00 6.40 8.28
CA THR A 138 6.19 5.90 8.97
C THR A 138 6.65 4.53 8.48
N SER A 139 5.97 3.95 7.50
CA SER A 139 6.33 2.67 6.90
C SER A 139 7.72 2.70 6.28
N HIS A 140 8.43 1.59 6.37
CA HIS A 140 9.71 1.35 5.71
C HIS A 140 9.57 0.56 4.40
N THR A 141 8.42 -0.07 4.18
CA THR A 141 8.15 -0.81 2.94
C THR A 141 7.63 0.14 1.87
N PRO A 142 8.22 0.14 0.66
CA PRO A 142 7.79 1.02 -0.42
C PRO A 142 6.31 0.86 -0.76
N ALA A 143 5.61 1.98 -0.90
CA ALA A 143 4.23 2.03 -1.36
C ALA A 143 4.05 3.17 -2.38
N VAL A 144 3.32 2.88 -3.46
CA VAL A 144 2.79 3.89 -4.37
C VAL A 144 1.29 4.00 -4.13
N LEU A 145 0.81 5.19 -3.79
CA LEU A 145 -0.60 5.43 -3.52
C LEU A 145 -1.24 6.07 -4.75
N PHE A 146 -2.36 5.50 -5.18
CA PHE A 146 -3.17 6.11 -6.22
C PHE A 146 -4.20 7.05 -5.60
N ASP A 147 -4.20 8.30 -6.06
CA ASP A 147 -5.10 9.37 -5.61
C ASP A 147 -5.02 9.69 -4.10
N ASN A 148 -3.98 9.25 -3.42
CA ASN A 148 -3.64 9.63 -2.05
C ASN A 148 -2.16 9.96 -1.97
N TYR A 149 -1.78 10.97 -1.21
CA TYR A 149 -0.36 11.28 -1.01
C TYR A 149 -0.01 11.39 0.47
N ILE A 150 1.20 10.97 0.79
CA ILE A 150 1.79 11.06 2.13
C ILE A 150 3.02 11.96 2.03
N ILE A 151 3.02 13.03 2.80
CA ILE A 151 4.13 13.98 2.84
C ILE A 151 5.17 13.50 3.86
N GLY A 152 6.45 13.57 3.48
CA GLY A 152 7.57 13.40 4.40
C GLY A 152 8.07 11.97 4.59
N ASN A 153 7.44 10.95 3.99
CA ASN A 153 7.98 9.59 4.01
C ASN A 153 8.64 9.24 2.66
N PRO A 154 9.98 9.02 2.62
CA PRO A 154 10.68 8.66 1.39
C PRO A 154 10.34 7.27 0.86
N SER A 155 9.69 6.41 1.66
CA SER A 155 9.21 5.10 1.23
C SER A 155 7.85 5.15 0.53
N THR A 156 7.21 6.32 0.46
CA THR A 156 5.93 6.48 -0.23
C THR A 156 6.07 7.37 -1.47
N ALA A 157 5.37 6.99 -2.52
CA ALA A 157 5.18 7.80 -3.71
C ALA A 157 3.70 7.96 -4.02
N TYR A 158 3.38 8.92 -4.86
CA TYR A 158 2.02 9.25 -5.25
C TYR A 158 1.91 9.23 -6.79
N VAL A 159 0.80 8.73 -7.26
CA VAL A 159 0.37 8.86 -8.64
C VAL A 159 -1.12 9.24 -8.67
N GLY A 160 -1.49 10.17 -9.52
CA GLY A 160 -2.87 10.66 -9.63
C GLY A 160 -2.96 11.79 -10.64
N ILE A 161 -4.11 12.43 -10.69
CA ILE A 161 -4.38 13.59 -11.55
C ILE A 161 -4.25 14.90 -10.75
N ASP A 162 -4.02 16.00 -11.44
CA ASP A 162 -4.12 17.34 -10.87
C ASP A 162 -5.60 17.70 -10.71
N ASN A 163 -6.10 17.56 -9.49
CA ASN A 163 -7.49 17.78 -9.18
C ASN A 163 -7.84 19.27 -9.08
N ASP A 164 -6.90 20.12 -8.67
CA ASP A 164 -7.08 21.57 -8.59
C ASP A 164 -7.22 22.13 -10.00
N GLU A 165 -6.28 21.81 -10.91
CA GLU A 165 -6.36 22.21 -12.32
C GLU A 165 -7.65 21.70 -12.98
N GLY A 166 -8.01 20.44 -12.73
CA GLY A 166 -9.23 19.83 -13.29
C GLY A 166 -10.50 20.59 -12.87
N MET A 167 -10.61 20.98 -11.61
CA MET A 167 -11.74 21.75 -11.11
C MET A 167 -11.75 23.20 -11.63
N GLU A 168 -10.58 23.84 -11.70
CA GLU A 168 -10.45 25.19 -12.26
C GLU A 168 -10.90 25.22 -13.73
N LEU A 169 -10.48 24.27 -14.53
CA LEU A 169 -10.89 24.13 -15.94
C LEU A 169 -12.41 23.93 -16.07
N ALA A 170 -12.99 23.07 -15.24
CA ALA A 170 -14.44 22.80 -15.26
C ALA A 170 -15.26 24.05 -14.91
N VAL A 171 -14.91 24.74 -13.84
CA VAL A 171 -15.60 25.95 -13.39
C VAL A 171 -15.41 27.09 -14.38
N SER A 172 -14.19 27.29 -14.89
CA SER A 172 -13.87 28.31 -15.89
C SER A 172 -14.63 28.09 -17.19
N HIS A 173 -14.77 26.83 -17.63
CA HIS A 173 -15.58 26.50 -18.81
C HIS A 173 -17.06 26.90 -18.63
N LEU A 174 -17.66 26.51 -17.51
CA LEU A 174 -19.06 26.86 -17.21
C LEU A 174 -19.27 28.38 -17.11
N ALA A 175 -18.34 29.06 -16.43
CA ALA A 175 -18.37 30.53 -16.30
C ALA A 175 -18.21 31.23 -17.65
N GLY A 176 -17.35 30.72 -18.53
CA GLY A 176 -17.17 31.21 -19.91
C GLY A 176 -18.42 31.07 -20.76
N LEU A 177 -19.23 29.99 -20.55
CA LEU A 177 -20.54 29.83 -21.18
C LEU A 177 -21.65 30.70 -20.58
N GLY A 178 -21.33 31.53 -19.58
CA GLY A 178 -22.26 32.47 -18.96
C GLY A 178 -23.01 31.94 -17.74
N HIS A 179 -22.73 30.70 -17.30
CA HIS A 179 -23.34 30.20 -16.08
C HIS A 179 -22.82 30.94 -14.85
N ARG A 180 -23.73 31.34 -13.95
CA ARG A 180 -23.44 32.10 -12.71
C ARG A 180 -23.92 31.37 -11.46
N LYS A 181 -24.76 30.37 -11.62
CA LYS A 181 -25.23 29.49 -10.55
C LYS A 181 -24.76 28.09 -10.86
N ILE A 182 -23.66 27.68 -10.25
CA ILE A 182 -22.99 26.39 -10.45
C ILE A 182 -23.13 25.61 -9.16
N ALA A 183 -23.60 24.37 -9.23
CA ALA A 183 -23.66 23.45 -8.10
C ALA A 183 -22.62 22.36 -8.29
N TYR A 184 -21.98 21.97 -7.20
CA TYR A 184 -21.07 20.84 -7.15
C TYR A 184 -21.71 19.68 -6.39
N LEU A 185 -21.83 18.52 -7.03
CA LEU A 185 -22.29 17.29 -6.41
C LEU A 185 -21.08 16.40 -6.18
N SER A 186 -20.81 16.08 -4.92
CA SER A 186 -19.70 15.22 -4.50
C SER A 186 -20.19 14.02 -3.72
N GLY A 187 -19.37 12.97 -3.70
CA GLY A 187 -19.51 11.88 -2.75
C GLY A 187 -19.02 12.25 -1.33
N SER A 188 -18.73 11.22 -0.53
CA SER A 188 -18.16 11.40 0.81
C SER A 188 -16.79 12.09 0.75
N LEU A 189 -16.55 13.07 1.62
CA LEU A 189 -15.24 13.72 1.79
C LEU A 189 -14.21 12.84 2.53
N GLY A 190 -14.44 11.54 2.61
CA GLY A 190 -13.47 10.55 3.15
C GLY A 190 -12.28 10.27 2.22
N SER A 191 -12.30 10.77 0.98
CA SER A 191 -11.21 10.68 0.01
C SER A 191 -10.46 11.99 -0.09
N GLN A 192 -9.13 11.92 -0.19
CA GLN A 192 -8.27 13.10 -0.33
C GLN A 192 -8.60 13.90 -1.60
N ILE A 193 -8.80 13.21 -2.72
CA ILE A 193 -9.16 13.85 -3.99
C ILE A 193 -10.50 14.57 -3.94
N LEU A 194 -11.49 14.03 -3.21
CA LEU A 194 -12.78 14.68 -3.07
C LEU A 194 -12.69 15.92 -2.17
N GLN A 195 -11.80 15.91 -1.18
CA GLN A 195 -11.51 17.11 -0.38
C GLN A 195 -10.87 18.21 -1.23
N ILE A 196 -9.88 17.86 -2.07
CA ILE A 196 -9.24 18.82 -2.98
C ILE A 196 -10.26 19.40 -3.98
N ARG A 197 -11.06 18.55 -4.62
CA ARG A 197 -12.08 18.99 -5.57
C ARG A 197 -13.18 19.88 -4.97
N HIS A 198 -13.35 19.81 -3.64
CA HIS A 198 -14.35 20.57 -2.91
C HIS A 198 -13.81 21.93 -2.41
N ALA A 199 -12.50 22.08 -2.25
CA ALA A 199 -11.85 23.29 -1.76
C ALA A 199 -11.92 24.44 -2.77
#